data_dff857c39f76433fa0baabf83c249ebb
#
_entry.id   dff857c39f76433fa0baabf83c249ebb
#
_cell.length_a   1.000
_cell.length_b   1.000
_cell.length_c   1.000
_cell.angle_alpha   90.00
_cell.angle_beta   90.00
_cell.angle_gamma   90.00
#
_symmetry.space_group_name_H-M   'P 1'
#
loop_
_entity.id
_entity.type
_entity.pdbx_description
1 polymer ?
#
loop_
_entity_poly.entity_id
_entity_poly.type
_entity_poly.pdbx_seq_one_letter_code
_entity_poly.pdbx_strand_id
1 'polypeptide(L)'
;GNTTIPRTVVPGDFLAIENAAMAATYPDIKKSGRDNASVLIDAREAPRYRGEEEPIDPAAGHIPGAINVPWQQFVDLESKMLPIEQQRLIWQKLALSPSPVVYCGSGVTACVDLLSLAMIGVESAKLYPGSWSDWCSYPDSIIETSSHS
;
A
#
# COMPACT_ATOMS: atom_id res chain seq x y z
N GLY A 1 -14.26 1.54 20.79
CA GLY A 1 -14.02 1.62 21.00
C GLY A 1 -14.24 1.96 21.05
N ASN A 2 -14.19 1.88 21.45
CA ASN A 2 -13.93 2.13 21.68
C ASN A 2 -13.71 2.51 21.52
N THR A 3 -13.72 2.53 21.42
CA THR A 3 -13.16 2.81 21.45
C THR A 3 -12.70 3.26 21.16
N THR A 4 -12.52 3.43 21.30
CA THR A 4 -11.86 3.82 21.19
C THR A 4 -11.38 4.12 20.57
N ILE A 5 -11.52 4.13 20.20
CA ILE A 5 -10.82 4.36 19.67
C ILE A 5 -10.76 5.37 19.21
N PRO A 6 -10.64 6.31 19.23
CA PRO A 6 -9.91 6.72 18.42
C PRO A 6 -9.00 6.19 18.29
N ARG A 7 -9.12 6.05 17.88
CA ARG A 7 -8.35 5.23 18.25
C ARG A 7 -7.29 4.85 17.34
N THR A 8 -6.27 4.39 17.83
CA THR A 8 -5.28 3.68 17.08
C THR A 8 -5.96 2.68 16.21
N VAL A 9 -5.42 2.44 15.04
CA VAL A 9 -5.85 1.33 14.22
C VAL A 9 -5.40 0.06 14.92
N VAL A 10 -6.35 -0.79 15.29
CA VAL A 10 -6.07 -2.01 16.03
C VAL A 10 -6.14 -3.21 15.11
N PRO A 11 -5.58 -4.37 15.51
CA PRO A 11 -5.59 -5.57 14.66
C PRO A 11 -6.96 -5.95 14.10
N GLY A 12 -8.02 -5.73 14.87
CA GLY A 12 -9.37 -6.01 14.39
C GLY A 12 -9.76 -5.13 13.22
N ASP A 13 -9.33 -3.87 13.22
CA ASP A 13 -9.61 -2.96 12.11
C ASP A 13 -8.84 -3.38 10.87
N PHE A 14 -7.60 -3.79 11.03
CA PHE A 14 -6.82 -4.31 9.91
C PHE A 14 -7.49 -5.53 9.30
N LEU A 15 -7.95 -6.45 10.13
CA LEU A 15 -8.60 -7.66 9.64
C LEU A 15 -9.89 -7.34 8.88
N ALA A 16 -10.65 -6.36 9.36
CA ALA A 16 -11.89 -5.96 8.69
C ALA A 16 -11.59 -5.36 7.31
N ILE A 17 -10.58 -4.52 7.21
CA ILE A 17 -10.20 -3.93 5.94
C ILE A 17 -9.67 -5.00 4.99
N GLU A 18 -8.83 -5.90 5.47
CA GLU A 18 -8.26 -6.98 4.66
C GLU A 18 -9.36 -7.87 4.10
N ASN A 19 -10.36 -8.19 4.92
CA ASN A 19 -11.46 -9.03 4.48
C ASN A 19 -12.41 -8.32 3.52
N ALA A 20 -12.56 -7.01 3.68
CA ALA A 20 -13.47 -6.24 2.85
C ALA A 20 -12.87 -5.87 1.50
N ALA A 21 -11.54 -5.71 1.44
CA ALA A 21 -10.88 -5.30 0.20
C ALA A 21 -10.84 -6.46 -0.77
N MET A 22 -11.06 -6.18 -2.05
CA MET A 22 -10.88 -7.19 -3.07
C MET A 22 -9.40 -7.53 -3.18
N ALA A 23 -9.11 -8.82 -3.23
CA ALA A 23 -7.73 -9.28 -3.33
C ALA A 23 -7.28 -9.29 -4.80
N ALA A 24 -6.10 -8.73 -5.05
CA ALA A 24 -5.46 -8.83 -6.34
C ALA A 24 -4.41 -9.93 -6.26
N THR A 25 -4.21 -10.66 -7.34
CA THR A 25 -3.27 -11.78 -7.39
C THR A 25 -2.02 -11.37 -8.15
N TYR A 26 -0.97 -12.19 -8.05
CA TYR A 26 0.27 -11.95 -8.79
C TYR A 26 0.00 -11.76 -10.30
N PRO A 27 -0.79 -12.61 -10.97
CA PRO A 27 -1.09 -12.39 -12.38
C PRO A 27 -1.80 -11.06 -12.64
N ASP A 28 -2.68 -10.62 -11.73
CA ASP A 28 -3.37 -9.34 -11.87
C ASP A 28 -2.37 -8.20 -11.84
N ILE A 29 -1.41 -8.24 -10.91
CA ILE A 29 -0.41 -7.19 -10.77
C ILE A 29 0.51 -7.15 -12.00
N LYS A 30 0.90 -8.32 -12.47
CA LYS A 30 1.75 -8.42 -13.64
C LYS A 30 1.08 -7.80 -14.86
N LYS A 31 -0.22 -8.06 -15.01
CA LYS A 31 -1.00 -7.52 -16.10
C LYS A 31 -1.16 -6.00 -15.97
N SER A 32 -1.47 -5.52 -14.75
CA SER A 32 -1.64 -4.10 -14.51
C SER A 32 -0.37 -3.30 -14.84
N GLY A 33 0.77 -3.82 -14.45
CA GLY A 33 2.04 -3.16 -14.74
C GLY A 33 2.29 -3.05 -16.23
N ARG A 34 1.89 -4.07 -16.99
CA ARG A 34 2.11 -4.09 -18.43
C ARG A 34 1.13 -3.16 -19.16
N ASP A 35 -0.12 -3.14 -18.71
CA ASP A 35 -1.18 -2.41 -19.41
C ASP A 35 -1.48 -1.04 -18.81
N ASN A 36 -0.83 -0.68 -17.72
CA ASN A 36 -1.14 0.53 -16.94
C ASN A 36 -2.62 0.61 -16.57
N ALA A 37 -3.23 -0.54 -16.33
CA ALA A 37 -4.67 -0.60 -16.09
C ALA A 37 -5.06 -0.10 -14.71
N SER A 38 -4.15 -0.20 -13.73
CA SER A 38 -4.41 0.24 -12.36
C SER A 38 -3.16 0.87 -11.79
N VAL A 39 -3.38 1.85 -10.92
CA VAL A 39 -2.26 2.44 -10.17
C VAL A 39 -1.86 1.46 -9.07
N LEU A 40 -0.57 1.16 -9.00
CA LEU A 40 -0.01 0.34 -7.94
C LEU A 40 0.56 1.27 -6.87
N ILE A 41 0.23 1.02 -5.62
CA ILE A 41 0.65 1.84 -4.49
C ILE A 41 1.47 0.99 -3.55
N ASP A 42 2.74 1.38 -3.34
CA ASP A 42 3.63 0.74 -2.40
C ASP A 42 3.56 1.49 -1.08
N ALA A 43 3.04 0.85 -0.04
CA ALA A 43 2.83 1.48 1.26
C ALA A 43 4.05 1.39 2.18
N ARG A 44 5.15 0.80 1.71
CA ARG A 44 6.36 0.67 2.52
C ARG A 44 7.09 1.99 2.67
N GLU A 45 8.03 2.04 3.60
CA GLU A 45 8.87 3.20 3.78
C GLU A 45 9.69 3.49 2.52
N ALA A 46 9.96 4.77 2.29
CA ALA A 46 10.62 5.21 1.07
C ALA A 46 11.97 4.52 0.79
N PRO A 47 12.85 4.29 1.77
CA PRO A 47 14.12 3.60 1.48
C PRO A 47 13.92 2.19 0.93
N ARG A 48 12.91 1.47 1.41
CA ARG A 48 12.62 0.13 0.90
C ARG A 48 12.09 0.21 -0.54
N TYR A 49 11.21 1.16 -0.80
CA TYR A 49 10.67 1.38 -2.14
C TYR A 49 11.78 1.71 -3.13
N ARG A 50 12.71 2.58 -2.75
CA ARG A 50 13.79 2.98 -3.64
C ARG A 50 14.85 1.91 -3.85
N GLY A 51 14.84 0.85 -3.05
CA GLY A 51 15.82 -0.21 -3.14
C GLY A 51 17.09 0.06 -2.35
N GLU A 52 17.05 1.02 -1.43
CA GLU A 52 18.20 1.39 -0.61
C GLU A 52 18.35 0.48 0.60
N GLU A 53 17.26 -0.11 1.06
CA GLU A 53 17.24 -1.01 2.21
C GLU A 53 16.28 -2.14 1.94
N GLU A 54 16.67 -3.33 2.34
CA GLU A 54 15.74 -4.46 2.34
C GLU A 54 16.14 -5.42 3.45
N PRO A 55 15.60 -5.21 4.66
CA PRO A 55 15.99 -6.02 5.82
C PRO A 55 15.35 -7.42 5.85
N ILE A 56 14.34 -7.67 5.03
CA ILE A 56 13.54 -8.89 5.16
C ILE A 56 13.57 -9.76 3.91
N ASP A 57 13.31 -9.19 2.74
CA ASP A 57 13.13 -9.96 1.51
C ASP A 57 14.42 -10.09 0.72
N PRO A 58 14.49 -11.08 -0.21
CA PRO A 58 15.74 -11.34 -0.93
C PRO A 58 16.14 -10.26 -1.94
N ALA A 59 15.22 -9.40 -2.33
CA ALA A 59 15.54 -8.37 -3.33
C ALA A 59 15.03 -7.01 -2.86
N ALA A 60 15.77 -5.95 -3.20
CA ALA A 60 15.42 -4.58 -2.85
C ALA A 60 14.83 -3.87 -4.06
N GLY A 61 13.85 -2.99 -3.83
CA GLY A 61 13.21 -2.23 -4.89
C GLY A 61 11.70 -2.27 -4.77
N HIS A 62 11.01 -2.09 -5.90
CA HIS A 62 9.55 -2.08 -5.91
C HIS A 62 9.01 -2.68 -7.22
N ILE A 63 7.72 -2.95 -7.24
CA ILE A 63 7.05 -3.45 -8.43
C ILE A 63 7.06 -2.35 -9.49
N PRO A 64 7.45 -2.66 -10.74
CA PRO A 64 7.53 -1.64 -11.78
C PRO A 64 6.23 -0.85 -11.93
N GLY A 65 6.36 0.47 -11.99
CA GLY A 65 5.22 1.36 -12.15
C GLY A 65 4.54 1.76 -10.85
N ALA A 66 4.92 1.16 -9.72
CA ALA A 66 4.30 1.49 -8.44
C ALA A 66 4.74 2.88 -7.96
N ILE A 67 3.81 3.60 -7.33
CA ILE A 67 4.12 4.85 -6.66
C ILE A 67 4.24 4.58 -5.17
N ASN A 68 5.05 5.38 -4.50
CA ASN A 68 5.29 5.18 -3.07
C ASN A 68 4.40 6.11 -2.24
N VAL A 69 3.55 5.54 -1.41
CA VAL A 69 2.73 6.28 -0.47
C VAL A 69 2.91 5.62 0.88
N PRO A 70 3.98 5.96 1.60
CA PRO A 70 4.28 5.29 2.87
C PRO A 70 3.14 5.40 3.87
N TRP A 71 2.82 4.29 4.50
CA TRP A 71 1.68 4.24 5.42
C TRP A 71 1.85 5.21 6.60
N GLN A 72 3.08 5.52 6.97
CA GLN A 72 3.36 6.40 8.09
C GLN A 72 2.83 7.80 7.89
N GLN A 73 2.59 8.21 6.64
CA GLN A 73 2.04 9.54 6.35
C GLN A 73 0.62 9.73 6.90
N PHE A 74 -0.07 8.65 7.18
CA PHE A 74 -1.48 8.73 7.55
C PHE A 74 -1.72 8.61 9.05
N VAL A 75 -0.66 8.47 9.84
CA VAL A 75 -0.80 8.32 11.28
C VAL A 75 0.06 9.34 11.99
N ASP A 76 -0.36 9.69 13.22
CA ASP A 76 0.40 10.61 14.05
C ASP A 76 1.41 9.84 14.93
N LEU A 77 2.05 10.56 15.84
CA LEU A 77 3.06 9.97 16.73
C LEU A 77 2.48 8.93 17.67
N GLU A 78 1.17 8.93 17.85
CA GLU A 78 0.48 7.95 18.70
C GLU A 78 -0.14 6.83 17.87
N SER A 79 0.22 6.74 16.61
CA SER A 79 -0.31 5.73 15.68
C SER A 79 -1.80 5.85 15.43
N LYS A 80 -2.34 7.05 15.57
CA LYS A 80 -3.74 7.32 15.24
C LYS A 80 -3.83 7.91 13.84
N MET A 81 -4.90 7.58 13.14
CA MET A 81 -5.12 8.14 11.82
C MET A 81 -5.26 9.65 11.90
N LEU A 82 -4.64 10.35 10.95
CA LEU A 82 -4.75 11.81 10.87
C LEU A 82 -6.19 12.23 10.55
N PRO A 83 -6.55 13.48 10.81
CA PRO A 83 -7.87 13.99 10.38
C PRO A 83 -8.07 13.76 8.89
N ILE A 84 -9.31 13.49 8.51
CA ILE A 84 -9.62 13.09 7.14
C ILE A 84 -9.21 14.16 6.11
N GLU A 85 -9.28 15.44 6.47
CA GLU A 85 -8.89 16.49 5.56
C GLU A 85 -7.40 16.47 5.23
N GLN A 86 -6.58 16.11 6.21
CA GLN A 86 -5.15 15.97 5.97
C GLN A 86 -4.86 14.78 5.09
N GLN A 87 -5.59 13.69 5.28
CA GLN A 87 -5.45 12.51 4.43
C GLN A 87 -5.83 12.83 2.99
N ARG A 88 -6.92 13.61 2.79
CA ARG A 88 -7.32 14.02 1.46
C ARG A 88 -6.24 14.80 0.75
N LEU A 89 -5.56 15.68 1.46
CA LEU A 89 -4.49 16.47 0.87
C LEU A 89 -3.35 15.61 0.34
N ILE A 90 -3.04 14.54 1.05
CA ILE A 90 -2.00 13.61 0.62
C ILE A 90 -2.41 12.93 -0.68
N TRP A 91 -3.63 12.42 -0.74
CA TRP A 91 -4.11 11.67 -1.90
C TRP A 91 -4.38 12.58 -3.11
N GLN A 92 -4.76 13.83 -2.87
CA GLN A 92 -5.06 14.76 -3.97
C GLN A 92 -3.88 15.03 -4.89
N LYS A 93 -2.68 14.83 -4.40
CA LYS A 93 -1.47 15.06 -5.19
C LYS A 93 -1.21 13.94 -6.18
N LEU A 94 -1.98 12.89 -6.14
CA LEU A 94 -1.73 11.68 -6.91
C LEU A 94 -2.85 11.45 -7.91
N ALA A 95 -2.47 10.91 -9.07
CA ALA A 95 -3.46 10.52 -10.09
C ALA A 95 -3.85 9.07 -9.83
N LEU A 96 -4.92 8.88 -9.08
CA LEU A 96 -5.38 7.54 -8.74
C LEU A 96 -6.31 7.01 -9.82
N SER A 97 -6.16 5.74 -10.15
CA SER A 97 -7.13 5.05 -11.01
C SER A 97 -8.37 4.73 -10.18
N PRO A 98 -9.49 4.39 -10.83
CA PRO A 98 -10.72 4.06 -10.10
C PRO A 98 -10.55 2.91 -9.10
N SER A 99 -9.64 1.99 -9.38
CA SER A 99 -9.42 0.85 -8.49
C SER A 99 -7.92 0.67 -8.25
N PRO A 100 -7.32 1.52 -7.42
CA PRO A 100 -5.90 1.38 -7.13
C PRO A 100 -5.63 0.09 -6.37
N VAL A 101 -4.42 -0.46 -6.54
CA VAL A 101 -3.99 -1.67 -5.85
C VAL A 101 -2.86 -1.31 -4.90
N VAL A 102 -3.02 -1.67 -3.63
CA VAL A 102 -2.05 -1.35 -2.59
C VAL A 102 -1.31 -2.61 -2.18
N TYR A 103 -0.02 -2.47 -1.94
CA TYR A 103 0.79 -3.55 -1.38
C TYR A 103 1.81 -2.98 -0.40
N CYS A 104 2.43 -3.85 0.40
CA CYS A 104 3.51 -3.46 1.30
C CYS A 104 4.54 -4.60 1.32
N GLY A 105 5.16 -4.88 2.44
CA GLY A 105 6.10 -6.01 2.53
C GLY A 105 5.40 -7.34 2.57
N SER A 106 4.43 -7.47 3.47
CA SER A 106 3.72 -8.72 3.70
C SER A 106 2.20 -8.58 3.69
N GLY A 107 1.69 -7.42 3.35
CA GLY A 107 0.26 -7.18 3.24
C GLY A 107 -0.38 -6.56 4.47
N VAL A 108 0.35 -6.44 5.58
CA VAL A 108 -0.24 -5.93 6.83
C VAL A 108 -0.37 -4.42 6.83
N THR A 109 0.74 -3.70 6.61
CA THR A 109 0.71 -2.23 6.68
C THR A 109 0.03 -1.60 5.47
N ALA A 110 -0.14 -2.35 4.39
CA ALA A 110 -0.93 -1.88 3.26
C ALA A 110 -2.35 -1.55 3.68
N CYS A 111 -2.84 -2.18 4.73
CA CYS A 111 -4.19 -1.92 5.23
C CYS A 111 -4.36 -0.50 5.75
N VAL A 112 -3.28 0.15 6.18
CA VAL A 112 -3.35 1.56 6.60
C VAL A 112 -3.70 2.44 5.40
N ASP A 113 -3.02 2.23 4.27
CA ASP A 113 -3.32 2.98 3.05
C ASP A 113 -4.74 2.68 2.56
N LEU A 114 -5.17 1.42 2.65
CA LEU A 114 -6.52 1.04 2.27
C LEU A 114 -7.56 1.70 3.15
N LEU A 115 -7.30 1.74 4.46
CA LEU A 115 -8.20 2.41 5.39
C LEU A 115 -8.30 3.89 5.07
N SER A 116 -7.16 4.53 4.79
CA SER A 116 -7.14 5.94 4.42
C SER A 116 -7.96 6.19 3.16
N LEU A 117 -7.78 5.35 2.14
CA LEU A 117 -8.55 5.48 0.91
C LEU A 117 -10.04 5.34 1.18
N ALA A 118 -10.44 4.37 1.99
CA ALA A 118 -11.83 4.17 2.34
C ALA A 118 -12.39 5.39 3.08
N MET A 119 -11.61 5.99 3.97
CA MET A 119 -12.03 7.17 4.72
C MET A 119 -12.31 8.36 3.82
N ILE A 120 -11.60 8.48 2.71
CA ILE A 120 -11.84 9.59 1.77
C ILE A 120 -12.81 9.20 0.64
N GLY A 121 -13.42 8.03 0.73
CA GLY A 121 -14.47 7.63 -0.19
C GLY A 121 -14.06 6.71 -1.32
N VAL A 122 -12.80 6.26 -1.37
CA VAL A 122 -12.32 5.35 -2.40
C VAL A 122 -12.44 3.93 -1.86
N GLU A 123 -13.56 3.27 -2.17
CA GLU A 123 -13.87 1.95 -1.64
C GLU A 123 -13.56 0.81 -2.60
N SER A 124 -13.13 1.15 -3.81
CA SER A 124 -12.83 0.15 -4.83
C SER A 124 -11.35 -0.26 -4.85
N ALA A 125 -10.56 0.24 -3.91
CA ALA A 125 -9.16 -0.11 -3.83
C ALA A 125 -9.00 -1.60 -3.51
N LYS A 126 -7.97 -2.21 -4.10
CA LYS A 126 -7.70 -3.64 -3.91
C LYS A 126 -6.41 -3.81 -3.10
N LEU A 127 -6.31 -4.93 -2.44
CA LEU A 127 -5.11 -5.33 -1.72
C LEU A 127 -4.41 -6.43 -2.50
N TYR A 128 -3.09 -6.32 -2.67
CA TYR A 128 -2.27 -7.44 -3.09
C TYR A 128 -1.69 -8.07 -1.82
N PRO A 129 -2.33 -9.10 -1.27
CA PRO A 129 -1.95 -9.61 0.06
C PRO A 129 -0.55 -10.19 0.13
N GLY A 130 -0.10 -10.82 -0.95
CA GLY A 130 1.26 -11.37 -0.98
C GLY A 130 2.32 -10.31 -0.92
N SER A 131 2.04 -9.15 -1.52
CA SER A 131 2.87 -7.98 -1.45
C SER A 131 4.28 -8.23 -1.98
N TRP A 132 5.25 -7.44 -1.50
CA TRP A 132 6.63 -7.54 -1.99
C TRP A 132 7.23 -8.92 -1.77
N SER A 133 6.93 -9.55 -0.64
CA SER A 133 7.44 -10.89 -0.36
C SER A 133 6.99 -11.90 -1.40
N ASP A 134 5.71 -11.82 -1.80
CA ASP A 134 5.20 -12.72 -2.84
C ASP A 134 5.80 -12.38 -4.20
N TRP A 135 5.87 -11.09 -4.52
CA TRP A 135 6.44 -10.64 -5.80
C TRP A 135 7.86 -11.15 -5.97
N CYS A 136 8.69 -11.04 -4.91
CA CYS A 136 10.08 -11.50 -4.94
C CYS A 136 10.22 -13.01 -5.06
N SER A 137 9.17 -13.76 -4.73
CA SER A 137 9.25 -15.22 -4.76
C SER A 137 9.18 -15.81 -6.16
N TYR A 138 8.76 -15.00 -7.14
CA TYR A 138 8.65 -15.47 -8.52
C TYR A 138 9.92 -15.14 -9.29
N PRO A 139 10.54 -16.13 -9.95
CA PRO A 139 11.85 -15.92 -10.58
C PRO A 139 11.84 -14.95 -11.76
N ASP A 140 10.70 -14.76 -12.40
CA ASP A 140 10.61 -13.87 -13.55
C ASP A 140 10.07 -12.49 -13.21
N SER A 141 9.95 -12.16 -11.92
CA SER A 141 9.48 -10.83 -11.51
C SER A 141 10.52 -9.77 -11.82
N ILE A 142 10.05 -8.67 -12.37
CA ILE A 142 10.90 -7.52 -12.67
C ILE A 142 10.88 -6.59 -11.46
N ILE A 143 12.05 -6.04 -11.13
CA ILE A 143 12.21 -5.18 -9.98
C ILE A 143 12.74 -3.84 -10.44
N GLU A 144 12.15 -2.77 -9.94
CA GLU A 144 12.53 -1.40 -10.26
C GLU A 144 13.10 -0.73 -9.03
N THR A 145 14.07 0.16 -9.22
CA THR A 145 14.62 0.95 -8.12
C THR A 145 14.59 2.41 -8.51
N SER A 146 14.55 3.29 -7.49
CA SER A 146 14.51 4.72 -7.70
C SER A 146 15.55 5.36 -6.82
N SER A 147 16.77 5.44 -7.34
CA SER A 147 17.90 5.83 -6.50
C SER A 147 17.96 7.30 -6.12
N HIS A 148 17.10 8.14 -6.70
CA HIS A 148 17.18 9.57 -6.44
C HIS A 148 15.84 10.27 -6.56
N SER A 149 14.82 9.64 -6.25
CA SER A 149 13.50 10.27 -6.39
C SER A 149 13.09 11.04 -5.16
#